data_491dd96358beeb00315635ee49017d10
#
_entry.id   491dd96358beeb00315635ee49017d10
#
_cell.length_a   1.000
_cell.length_b   1.000
_cell.length_c   1.000
_cell.angle_alpha   90.00
_cell.angle_beta   90.00
_cell.angle_gamma   90.00
#
_symmetry.space_group_name_H-M   'P 1'
#
loop_
_entity.id
_entity.type
_entity.pdbx_description
1 polymer ?
#
loop_
_entity_poly.entity_id
_entity_poly.type
_entity_poly.pdbx_seq_one_letter_code
_entity_poly.pdbx_strand_id
1 'polypeptide(L)'
;MRTRRLFLNRLEATPEPQDVVVVIDVLRSFSTAAYAFTAGAAAIHPVETAAEAIELQQALPQSLTTGAVPGGDPVPGFDFGNSPAALAGVDLQGRKLIQTTAAGVRGLLRFANAPSVFAGSLVCARATADAIRRLQPRQVTLLITGEWADRDGDEDVACADYLEALLAGGTPDPAPYEQRVRRSDFGRRFAAGDNPSLPLLDLDLCARADCFHFAMLAVRRTGRFVLLPLRSGELDVTPVDRIFPAGIHQLT
;
A
#
# COMPACT_ATOMS: atom_id res chain seq x y z
N MET A 1 18.04 13.76 4.52
CA MET A 1 17.34 12.57 4.00
C MET A 1 17.46 12.57 2.49
N ARG A 2 17.78 11.43 1.87
CA ARG A 2 17.85 11.26 0.41
C ARG A 2 16.66 10.41 -0.06
N THR A 3 16.12 10.71 -1.23
CA THR A 3 15.11 9.85 -1.87
C THR A 3 15.74 9.09 -3.03
N ARG A 4 15.24 7.88 -3.29
CA ARG A 4 15.58 7.03 -4.44
C ARG A 4 14.31 6.44 -4.99
N ARG A 5 14.15 6.41 -6.31
CA ARG A 5 13.03 5.75 -6.98
C ARG A 5 13.46 4.42 -7.56
N LEU A 6 12.60 3.44 -7.42
CA LEU A 6 12.70 2.13 -8.05
C LEU A 6 11.38 1.83 -8.75
N PHE A 7 11.45 1.05 -9.83
CA PHE A 7 10.29 0.56 -10.55
C PHE A 7 10.24 -0.95 -10.39
N LEU A 8 9.15 -1.48 -9.83
CA LEU A 8 9.04 -2.89 -9.46
C LEU A 8 9.33 -3.84 -10.64
N ASN A 9 8.80 -3.54 -11.82
CA ASN A 9 8.92 -4.37 -13.01
C ASN A 9 10.28 -4.23 -13.72
N ARG A 10 11.13 -3.29 -13.29
CA ARG A 10 12.52 -3.14 -13.79
C ARG A 10 13.55 -3.81 -12.85
N LEU A 11 13.10 -4.34 -11.71
CA LEU A 11 14.01 -4.94 -10.73
C LEU A 11 14.29 -6.40 -11.08
N GLU A 12 15.50 -6.70 -11.45
CA GLU A 12 16.01 -8.08 -11.61
C GLU A 12 16.18 -8.76 -10.25
N ALA A 13 16.74 -8.04 -9.28
CA ALA A 13 16.91 -8.51 -7.91
C ALA A 13 16.43 -7.47 -6.90
N THR A 14 16.12 -7.90 -5.68
CA THR A 14 15.85 -6.97 -4.57
C THR A 14 17.16 -6.30 -4.18
N PRO A 15 17.25 -4.95 -4.26
CA PRO A 15 18.45 -4.24 -3.86
C PRO A 15 18.73 -4.40 -2.37
N GLU A 16 19.98 -4.12 -1.97
CA GLU A 16 20.43 -4.11 -0.57
C GLU A 16 19.43 -3.38 0.35
N PRO A 17 19.36 -3.77 1.64
CA PRO A 17 18.43 -3.19 2.61
C PRO A 17 18.48 -1.67 2.59
N GLN A 18 17.30 -1.07 2.57
CA GLN A 18 17.08 0.38 2.59
C GLN A 18 16.54 0.76 3.97
N ASP A 19 16.84 1.95 4.47
CA ASP A 19 16.34 2.37 5.79
C ASP A 19 14.81 2.36 5.84
N VAL A 20 14.18 2.98 4.85
CA VAL A 20 12.72 3.05 4.68
C VAL A 20 12.37 2.78 3.23
N VAL A 21 11.37 1.94 3.01
CA VAL A 21 10.76 1.69 1.70
C VAL A 21 9.30 2.12 1.74
N VAL A 22 8.87 2.91 0.77
CA VAL A 22 7.46 3.20 0.51
C VAL A 22 7.07 2.49 -0.77
N VAL A 23 6.23 1.49 -0.68
CA VAL A 23 5.68 0.79 -1.84
C VAL A 23 4.44 1.54 -2.28
N ILE A 24 4.43 2.09 -3.49
CA ILE A 24 3.37 2.96 -3.99
C ILE A 24 2.49 2.18 -4.96
N ASP A 25 1.18 2.16 -4.69
CA ASP A 25 0.14 1.62 -5.59
C ASP A 25 -1.14 2.44 -5.36
N VAL A 26 -1.31 3.48 -6.18
CA VAL A 26 -2.44 4.43 -6.08
C VAL A 26 -3.70 3.82 -6.68
N LEU A 27 -3.59 3.22 -7.86
CA LEU A 27 -4.70 2.57 -8.57
C LEU A 27 -4.50 1.06 -8.64
N ARG A 28 -4.99 0.30 -7.61
CA ARG A 28 -5.87 0.72 -6.49
C ARG A 28 -5.42 0.20 -5.14
N SER A 29 -4.37 -0.62 -5.08
CA SER A 29 -4.07 -1.53 -3.97
C SER A 29 -4.08 -0.83 -2.61
N PHE A 30 -3.29 0.23 -2.47
CA PHE A 30 -3.14 0.89 -1.18
C PHE A 30 -4.15 2.02 -0.94
N SER A 31 -4.79 2.52 -1.98
CA SER A 31 -6.02 3.29 -1.81
C SER A 31 -7.11 2.41 -1.19
N THR A 32 -7.36 1.22 -1.76
CA THR A 32 -8.34 0.26 -1.22
C THR A 32 -8.02 -0.12 0.23
N ALA A 33 -6.74 -0.38 0.54
CA ALA A 33 -6.31 -0.66 1.91
C ALA A 33 -6.60 0.50 2.88
N ALA A 34 -6.37 1.74 2.46
CA ALA A 34 -6.65 2.92 3.28
C ALA A 34 -8.16 3.09 3.54
N TYR A 35 -9.00 2.88 2.54
CA TYR A 35 -10.46 2.88 2.72
C TYR A 35 -10.94 1.73 3.61
N ALA A 36 -10.33 0.54 3.53
CA ALA A 36 -10.62 -0.56 4.44
C ALA A 36 -10.30 -0.21 5.91
N PHE A 37 -9.17 0.44 6.18
CA PHE A 37 -8.85 0.92 7.53
C PHE A 37 -9.82 2.00 8.02
N THR A 38 -10.29 2.86 7.13
CA THR A 38 -11.30 3.87 7.48
C THR A 38 -12.66 3.23 7.77
N ALA A 39 -12.99 2.12 7.11
CA ALA A 39 -14.17 1.31 7.39
C ALA A 39 -14.06 0.46 8.68
N GLY A 40 -12.91 0.52 9.39
CA GLY A 40 -12.70 -0.13 10.69
C GLY A 40 -11.87 -1.39 10.66
N ALA A 41 -11.26 -1.77 9.51
CA ALA A 41 -10.39 -2.93 9.47
C ALA A 41 -9.24 -2.82 10.48
N ALA A 42 -9.01 -3.87 11.25
CA ALA A 42 -7.97 -3.90 12.28
C ALA A 42 -6.57 -4.17 11.72
N ALA A 43 -6.49 -4.95 10.65
CA ALA A 43 -5.25 -5.35 10.01
C ALA A 43 -5.51 -5.85 8.59
N ILE A 44 -4.50 -5.73 7.71
CA ILE A 44 -4.52 -6.34 6.38
C ILE A 44 -3.31 -7.28 6.27
N HIS A 45 -3.56 -8.51 5.86
CA HIS A 45 -2.55 -9.53 5.63
C HIS A 45 -2.26 -9.62 4.13
N PRO A 46 -1.14 -9.07 3.65
CA PRO A 46 -0.72 -9.22 2.27
C PRO A 46 -0.24 -10.66 2.03
N VAL A 47 -0.74 -11.29 0.98
CA VAL A 47 -0.35 -12.64 0.54
C VAL A 47 -0.08 -12.65 -0.96
N GLU A 48 0.80 -13.52 -1.41
CA GLU A 48 1.26 -13.51 -2.80
C GLU A 48 0.21 -14.07 -3.77
N THR A 49 -0.54 -15.09 -3.34
CA THR A 49 -1.47 -15.83 -4.20
C THR A 49 -2.88 -15.90 -3.64
N ALA A 50 -3.86 -16.12 -4.54
CA ALA A 50 -5.24 -16.36 -4.16
C ALA A 50 -5.39 -17.65 -3.33
N ALA A 51 -4.58 -18.67 -3.62
CA ALA A 51 -4.58 -19.92 -2.85
C ALA A 51 -4.15 -19.70 -1.40
N GLU A 52 -3.06 -18.94 -1.18
CA GLU A 52 -2.64 -18.52 0.16
C GLU A 52 -3.69 -17.70 0.88
N ALA A 53 -4.43 -16.83 0.15
CA ALA A 53 -5.49 -16.04 0.75
C ALA A 53 -6.61 -16.91 1.30
N ILE A 54 -7.05 -17.91 0.52
CA ILE A 54 -8.11 -18.86 0.92
C ILE A 54 -7.64 -19.71 2.10
N GLU A 55 -6.42 -20.23 2.05
CA GLU A 55 -5.83 -21.00 3.15
C GLU A 55 -5.74 -20.18 4.43
N LEU A 56 -5.26 -18.93 4.32
CA LEU A 56 -5.15 -18.04 5.47
C LEU A 56 -6.52 -17.65 6.03
N GLN A 57 -7.54 -17.49 5.19
CA GLN A 57 -8.90 -17.22 5.62
C GLN A 57 -9.46 -18.34 6.49
N GLN A 58 -9.18 -19.59 6.13
CA GLN A 58 -9.56 -20.77 6.94
C GLN A 58 -8.87 -20.78 8.32
N ALA A 59 -7.62 -20.30 8.37
CA ALA A 59 -6.83 -20.21 9.60
C ALA A 59 -7.12 -18.97 10.46
N LEU A 60 -7.75 -17.94 9.88
CA LEU A 60 -8.10 -16.69 10.56
C LEU A 60 -9.62 -16.49 10.56
N PRO A 61 -10.34 -16.99 11.58
CA PRO A 61 -11.78 -16.84 11.66
C PRO A 61 -12.23 -15.37 11.53
N GLN A 62 -13.35 -15.15 10.83
CA GLN A 62 -13.94 -13.83 10.58
C GLN A 62 -13.08 -12.87 9.72
N SER A 63 -11.97 -13.33 9.12
CA SER A 63 -11.27 -12.54 8.11
C SER A 63 -12.05 -12.53 6.79
N LEU A 64 -11.78 -11.50 5.98
CA LEU A 64 -12.38 -11.30 4.66
C LEU A 64 -11.25 -11.18 3.62
N THR A 65 -11.51 -11.64 2.42
CA THR A 65 -10.56 -11.59 1.31
C THR A 65 -10.85 -10.40 0.40
N THR A 66 -9.80 -9.76 -0.08
CA THR A 66 -9.88 -8.66 -1.06
C THR A 66 -8.75 -8.77 -2.07
N GLY A 67 -9.00 -8.43 -3.32
CA GLY A 67 -7.94 -8.46 -4.31
C GLY A 67 -8.39 -8.36 -5.75
N ALA A 68 -7.40 -8.36 -6.63
CA ALA A 68 -7.63 -8.35 -8.07
C ALA A 68 -6.54 -9.15 -8.80
N VAL A 69 -6.93 -9.78 -9.89
CA VAL A 69 -6.00 -10.33 -10.87
C VAL A 69 -5.37 -9.22 -11.73
N PRO A 70 -4.30 -9.50 -12.51
CA PRO A 70 -3.79 -8.54 -13.48
C PRO A 70 -4.91 -8.03 -14.39
N GLY A 71 -4.97 -6.70 -14.59
CA GLY A 71 -6.06 -6.06 -15.35
C GLY A 71 -7.16 -5.44 -14.47
N GLY A 72 -7.27 -5.83 -13.20
CA GLY A 72 -8.14 -5.19 -12.21
C GLY A 72 -9.42 -5.94 -11.88
N ASP A 73 -9.68 -7.06 -12.55
CA ASP A 73 -10.86 -7.88 -12.25
C ASP A 73 -10.75 -8.51 -10.85
N PRO A 74 -11.88 -8.65 -10.13
CA PRO A 74 -11.89 -9.32 -8.83
C PRO A 74 -11.37 -10.75 -8.90
N VAL A 75 -10.69 -11.19 -7.84
CA VAL A 75 -10.31 -12.61 -7.72
C VAL A 75 -11.57 -13.45 -7.52
N PRO A 76 -11.81 -14.49 -8.33
CA PRO A 76 -12.99 -15.35 -8.15
C PRO A 76 -13.05 -15.96 -6.75
N GLY A 77 -14.21 -15.89 -6.10
CA GLY A 77 -14.45 -16.43 -4.76
C GLY A 77 -13.98 -15.57 -3.60
N PHE A 78 -13.43 -14.37 -3.84
CA PHE A 78 -13.11 -13.42 -2.78
C PHE A 78 -14.36 -12.63 -2.35
N ASP A 79 -14.33 -12.15 -1.09
CA ASP A 79 -15.42 -11.36 -0.52
C ASP A 79 -15.51 -9.98 -1.20
N PHE A 80 -14.38 -9.38 -1.55
CA PHE A 80 -14.29 -8.07 -2.22
C PHE A 80 -13.26 -8.06 -3.36
N GLY A 81 -13.54 -7.26 -4.37
CA GLY A 81 -12.53 -6.84 -5.34
C GLY A 81 -11.55 -5.83 -4.75
N ASN A 82 -10.56 -5.42 -5.55
CA ASN A 82 -9.63 -4.35 -5.20
C ASN A 82 -10.24 -2.97 -5.54
N SER A 83 -11.32 -2.59 -4.83
CA SER A 83 -12.13 -1.41 -5.12
C SER A 83 -12.48 -0.64 -3.85
N PRO A 84 -12.04 0.62 -3.70
CA PRO A 84 -12.48 1.49 -2.61
C PRO A 84 -13.99 1.69 -2.59
N ALA A 85 -14.62 1.82 -3.75
CA ALA A 85 -16.06 2.02 -3.87
C ALA A 85 -16.86 0.81 -3.36
N ALA A 86 -16.34 -0.41 -3.54
CA ALA A 86 -16.96 -1.63 -3.03
C ALA A 86 -16.94 -1.72 -1.50
N LEU A 87 -16.07 -0.95 -0.83
CA LEU A 87 -16.00 -0.88 0.63
C LEU A 87 -16.84 0.26 1.23
N ALA A 88 -17.44 1.11 0.38
CA ALA A 88 -18.28 2.21 0.84
C ALA A 88 -19.51 1.68 1.57
N GLY A 89 -19.66 2.07 2.84
CA GLY A 89 -20.78 1.63 3.70
C GLY A 89 -20.64 0.22 4.28
N VAL A 90 -19.53 -0.48 4.02
CA VAL A 90 -19.25 -1.78 4.65
C VAL A 90 -18.70 -1.55 6.05
N ASP A 91 -19.25 -2.26 7.04
CA ASP A 91 -18.69 -2.28 8.40
C ASP A 91 -17.58 -3.34 8.49
N LEU A 92 -16.36 -2.86 8.62
CA LEU A 92 -15.17 -3.70 8.82
C LEU A 92 -14.61 -3.61 10.24
N GLN A 93 -15.38 -3.09 11.20
CA GLN A 93 -14.91 -2.86 12.56
C GLN A 93 -14.30 -4.12 13.18
N GLY A 94 -12.99 -4.03 13.49
CA GLY A 94 -12.22 -5.11 14.09
C GLY A 94 -11.91 -6.29 13.15
N ARG A 95 -12.39 -6.28 11.91
CA ARG A 95 -12.15 -7.34 10.93
C ARG A 95 -10.70 -7.31 10.41
N LYS A 96 -10.20 -8.48 10.07
CA LYS A 96 -8.92 -8.62 9.35
C LYS A 96 -9.22 -8.84 7.87
N LEU A 97 -8.47 -8.19 6.99
CA LEU A 97 -8.52 -8.48 5.57
C LEU A 97 -7.29 -9.28 5.15
N ILE A 98 -7.46 -10.11 4.14
CA ILE A 98 -6.38 -10.81 3.45
C ILE A 98 -6.37 -10.26 2.04
N GLN A 99 -5.26 -9.65 1.65
CA GLN A 99 -5.17 -8.93 0.37
C GLN A 99 -4.15 -9.56 -0.57
N THR A 100 -4.55 -9.79 -1.82
CA THR A 100 -3.63 -10.15 -2.90
C THR A 100 -3.84 -9.26 -4.11
N THR A 101 -2.77 -8.69 -4.64
CA THR A 101 -2.77 -7.87 -5.86
C THR A 101 -1.49 -8.10 -6.65
N ALA A 102 -1.56 -7.92 -7.96
CA ALA A 102 -0.45 -8.21 -8.87
C ALA A 102 0.76 -7.26 -8.71
N ALA A 103 0.58 -6.07 -8.14
CA ALA A 103 1.60 -5.02 -8.06
C ALA A 103 1.93 -4.65 -6.61
N GLY A 104 1.05 -3.96 -5.90
CA GLY A 104 1.32 -3.41 -4.57
C GLY A 104 1.71 -4.46 -3.54
N VAL A 105 0.91 -5.54 -3.42
CA VAL A 105 1.22 -6.63 -2.48
C VAL A 105 2.55 -7.30 -2.82
N ARG A 106 2.81 -7.58 -4.10
CA ARG A 106 4.10 -8.15 -4.53
C ARG A 106 5.28 -7.23 -4.17
N GLY A 107 5.10 -5.91 -4.32
CA GLY A 107 6.09 -4.92 -3.90
C GLY A 107 6.35 -4.95 -2.40
N LEU A 108 5.30 -5.00 -1.56
CA LEU A 108 5.44 -5.11 -0.10
C LEU A 108 6.21 -6.37 0.31
N LEU A 109 5.83 -7.52 -0.22
CA LEU A 109 6.46 -8.80 0.12
C LEU A 109 7.92 -8.85 -0.33
N ARG A 110 8.25 -8.25 -1.49
CA ARG A 110 9.63 -8.18 -1.99
C ARG A 110 10.57 -7.41 -1.06
N PHE A 111 10.07 -6.40 -0.38
CA PHE A 111 10.85 -5.58 0.56
C PHE A 111 10.56 -5.90 2.03
N ALA A 112 9.95 -7.03 2.33
CA ALA A 112 9.56 -7.43 3.68
C ALA A 112 10.72 -7.54 4.69
N ASN A 113 11.98 -7.54 4.23
CA ASN A 113 13.17 -7.54 5.07
C ASN A 113 13.76 -6.14 5.32
N ALA A 114 13.19 -5.08 4.72
CA ALA A 114 13.64 -3.72 5.01
C ALA A 114 13.24 -3.32 6.46
N PRO A 115 14.03 -2.47 7.13
CA PRO A 115 13.78 -2.02 8.51
C PRO A 115 12.41 -1.40 8.71
N SER A 116 11.93 -0.63 7.73
CA SER A 116 10.60 -0.04 7.75
C SER A 116 10.00 -0.05 6.33
N VAL A 117 8.80 -0.60 6.20
CA VAL A 117 8.07 -0.66 4.93
C VAL A 117 6.70 -0.02 5.09
N PHE A 118 6.41 0.97 4.27
CA PHE A 118 5.12 1.63 4.21
C PHE A 118 4.40 1.28 2.90
N ALA A 119 3.09 1.11 2.99
CA ALA A 119 2.22 1.12 1.83
C ALA A 119 1.84 2.57 1.53
N GLY A 120 2.11 3.03 0.32
CA GLY A 120 1.93 4.41 -0.12
C GLY A 120 0.79 4.56 -1.11
N SER A 121 -0.06 5.53 -0.87
CA SER A 121 -1.07 6.01 -1.81
C SER A 121 -1.27 7.51 -1.62
N LEU A 122 -1.81 8.18 -2.64
CA LEU A 122 -2.07 9.61 -2.61
C LEU A 122 -3.01 9.99 -1.44
N VAL A 123 -4.00 9.14 -1.13
CA VAL A 123 -5.02 9.38 -0.09
C VAL A 123 -4.47 9.54 1.33
N CYS A 124 -3.24 9.08 1.60
CA CYS A 124 -2.57 9.18 2.91
C CYS A 124 -1.12 9.66 2.81
N ALA A 125 -0.75 10.34 1.71
CA ALA A 125 0.64 10.70 1.41
C ALA A 125 1.26 11.60 2.48
N ARG A 126 0.56 12.63 2.95
CA ARG A 126 1.05 13.55 4.01
C ARG A 126 1.30 12.81 5.32
N ALA A 127 0.36 11.99 5.76
CA ALA A 127 0.53 11.20 6.98
C ALA A 127 1.70 10.22 6.88
N THR A 128 1.89 9.62 5.69
CA THR A 128 3.05 8.76 5.38
C THR A 128 4.36 9.55 5.45
N ALA A 129 4.43 10.72 4.80
CA ALA A 129 5.62 11.57 4.85
C ALA A 129 5.94 12.03 6.29
N ASP A 130 4.93 12.42 7.07
CA ASP A 130 5.09 12.83 8.47
C ASP A 130 5.58 11.67 9.35
N ALA A 131 5.08 10.45 9.15
CA ALA A 131 5.57 9.27 9.85
C ALA A 131 7.04 9.00 9.51
N ILE A 132 7.42 9.05 8.25
CA ILE A 132 8.79 8.83 7.79
C ILE A 132 9.74 9.91 8.33
N ARG A 133 9.33 11.19 8.33
CA ARG A 133 10.17 12.29 8.86
C ARG A 133 10.49 12.11 10.34
N ARG A 134 9.59 11.53 11.14
CA ARG A 134 9.84 11.22 12.56
C ARG A 134 10.88 10.12 12.75
N LEU A 135 10.99 9.18 11.81
CA LEU A 135 12.03 8.14 11.83
C LEU A 135 13.42 8.67 11.50
N GLN A 136 13.53 9.87 10.90
CA GLN A 136 14.78 10.51 10.49
C GLN A 136 15.71 9.59 9.68
N PRO A 137 15.22 8.87 8.65
CA PRO A 137 16.04 7.95 7.89
C PRO A 137 17.10 8.70 7.08
N ARG A 138 18.22 8.02 6.79
CA ARG A 138 19.23 8.54 5.86
C ARG A 138 18.71 8.52 4.43
N GLN A 139 17.98 7.46 4.10
CA GLN A 139 17.44 7.22 2.75
C GLN A 139 16.01 6.70 2.80
N VAL A 140 15.18 7.17 1.86
CA VAL A 140 13.83 6.66 1.59
C VAL A 140 13.81 6.16 0.15
N THR A 141 13.41 4.91 -0.02
CA THR A 141 13.18 4.31 -1.34
C THR A 141 11.70 4.34 -1.66
N LEU A 142 11.34 4.98 -2.76
CA LEU A 142 9.98 5.02 -3.31
C LEU A 142 9.89 3.95 -4.41
N LEU A 143 9.16 2.87 -4.15
CA LEU A 143 8.95 1.77 -5.09
C LEU A 143 7.65 2.00 -5.86
N ILE A 144 7.77 2.31 -7.13
CA ILE A 144 6.67 2.52 -8.08
C ILE A 144 6.26 1.15 -8.63
N THR A 145 4.98 0.81 -8.52
CA THR A 145 4.47 -0.52 -8.92
C THR A 145 3.56 -0.49 -10.14
N GLY A 146 3.01 0.68 -10.50
CA GLY A 146 2.00 0.85 -11.56
C GLY A 146 2.53 0.75 -12.98
N GLU A 147 3.85 0.80 -13.20
CA GLU A 147 4.43 0.67 -14.54
C GLU A 147 4.35 -0.79 -15.04
N TRP A 148 3.82 -0.97 -16.24
CA TRP A 148 3.74 -2.25 -16.96
C TRP A 148 4.01 -2.04 -18.44
N ALA A 149 4.07 -3.12 -19.22
CA ALA A 149 4.31 -3.02 -20.68
C ALA A 149 3.24 -2.19 -21.41
N ASP A 150 2.04 -2.09 -20.86
CA ASP A 150 0.85 -1.46 -21.44
C ASP A 150 0.42 -0.16 -20.73
N ARG A 151 1.23 0.36 -19.78
CA ARG A 151 0.94 1.58 -19.03
C ARG A 151 2.19 2.18 -18.39
N ASP A 152 2.18 3.51 -18.27
CA ASP A 152 3.31 4.32 -17.82
C ASP A 152 3.51 4.35 -16.29
N GLY A 153 2.48 4.00 -15.49
CA GLY A 153 2.50 4.09 -14.04
C GLY A 153 2.55 5.52 -13.50
N ASP A 154 2.12 6.51 -14.28
CA ASP A 154 2.21 7.93 -13.90
C ASP A 154 1.38 8.27 -12.65
N GLU A 155 0.36 7.48 -12.31
CA GLU A 155 -0.37 7.60 -11.05
C GLU A 155 0.52 7.39 -9.83
N ASP A 156 1.40 6.39 -9.88
CA ASP A 156 2.34 6.10 -8.79
C ASP A 156 3.52 7.07 -8.81
N VAL A 157 3.97 7.48 -10.00
CA VAL A 157 5.01 8.51 -10.16
C VAL A 157 4.51 9.85 -9.60
N ALA A 158 3.26 10.23 -9.86
CA ALA A 158 2.65 11.44 -9.29
C ALA A 158 2.63 11.39 -7.75
N CYS A 159 2.27 10.24 -7.17
CA CYS A 159 2.33 10.04 -5.72
C CYS A 159 3.77 10.12 -5.19
N ALA A 160 4.74 9.55 -5.91
CA ALA A 160 6.16 9.65 -5.55
C ALA A 160 6.66 11.10 -5.56
N ASP A 161 6.31 11.88 -6.59
CA ASP A 161 6.64 13.32 -6.68
C ASP A 161 6.04 14.10 -5.49
N TYR A 162 4.78 13.83 -5.16
CA TYR A 162 4.10 14.45 -4.04
C TYR A 162 4.76 14.10 -2.70
N LEU A 163 5.06 12.82 -2.49
CA LEU A 163 5.78 12.35 -1.30
C LEU A 163 7.16 13.00 -1.17
N GLU A 164 7.94 13.11 -2.26
CA GLU A 164 9.26 13.78 -2.21
C GLU A 164 9.15 15.25 -1.80
N ALA A 165 8.18 15.98 -2.34
CA ALA A 165 7.95 17.36 -1.95
C ALA A 165 7.59 17.49 -0.46
N LEU A 166 6.73 16.60 0.06
CA LEU A 166 6.37 16.54 1.48
C LEU A 166 7.55 16.15 2.37
N LEU A 167 8.36 15.16 1.96
CA LEU A 167 9.55 14.70 2.68
C LEU A 167 10.64 15.79 2.74
N ALA A 168 10.72 16.64 1.73
CA ALA A 168 11.59 17.82 1.73
C ALA A 168 11.09 18.94 2.67
N GLY A 169 9.92 18.80 3.29
CA GLY A 169 9.32 19.78 4.20
C GLY A 169 8.44 20.81 3.51
N GLY A 170 8.14 20.61 2.23
CA GLY A 170 7.24 21.49 1.48
C GLY A 170 5.77 21.29 1.83
N THR A 171 4.96 22.22 1.36
CA THR A 171 3.48 22.16 1.40
C THR A 171 2.93 22.30 -0.02
N PRO A 172 3.18 21.29 -0.89
CA PRO A 172 2.77 21.37 -2.29
C PRO A 172 1.24 21.40 -2.42
N ASP A 173 0.76 22.11 -3.45
CA ASP A 173 -0.63 22.01 -3.88
C ASP A 173 -0.89 20.58 -4.40
N PRO A 174 -1.86 19.83 -3.87
CA PRO A 174 -2.15 18.48 -4.32
C PRO A 174 -2.77 18.40 -5.71
N ALA A 175 -3.46 19.43 -6.18
CA ALA A 175 -4.27 19.40 -7.39
C ALA A 175 -3.52 18.95 -8.67
N PRO A 176 -2.26 19.37 -8.94
CA PRO A 176 -1.51 18.86 -10.09
C PRO A 176 -1.27 17.33 -10.03
N TYR A 177 -1.01 16.78 -8.84
CA TYR A 177 -0.76 15.34 -8.67
C TYR A 177 -2.04 14.52 -8.81
N GLU A 178 -3.15 15.00 -8.23
CA GLU A 178 -4.48 14.40 -8.41
C GLU A 178 -4.87 14.34 -9.90
N GLN A 179 -4.58 15.41 -10.63
CA GLN A 179 -4.86 15.48 -12.07
C GLN A 179 -4.01 14.48 -12.87
N ARG A 180 -2.74 14.26 -12.48
CA ARG A 180 -1.89 13.27 -13.11
C ARG A 180 -2.40 11.85 -12.89
N VAL A 181 -2.84 11.51 -11.65
CA VAL A 181 -3.49 10.22 -11.38
C VAL A 181 -4.66 9.99 -12.33
N ARG A 182 -5.53 10.99 -12.50
CA ARG A 182 -6.70 10.89 -13.40
C ARG A 182 -6.32 10.74 -14.87
N ARG A 183 -5.19 11.32 -15.29
CA ARG A 183 -4.71 11.34 -16.68
C ARG A 183 -3.69 10.25 -17.01
N SER A 184 -3.25 9.47 -16.03
CA SER A 184 -2.37 8.32 -16.25
C SER A 184 -3.01 7.31 -17.22
N ASP A 185 -2.21 6.46 -17.80
CA ASP A 185 -2.72 5.41 -18.72
C ASP A 185 -3.77 4.54 -18.02
N PHE A 186 -3.53 4.20 -16.75
CA PHE A 186 -4.50 3.38 -16.01
C PHE A 186 -5.71 4.21 -15.55
N GLY A 187 -5.52 5.46 -15.14
CA GLY A 187 -6.62 6.38 -14.79
C GLY A 187 -7.60 6.58 -15.94
N ARG A 188 -7.11 6.69 -17.17
CA ARG A 188 -7.96 6.81 -18.37
C ARG A 188 -8.85 5.58 -18.59
N ARG A 189 -8.43 4.37 -18.19
CA ARG A 189 -9.27 3.16 -18.30
C ARG A 189 -10.49 3.22 -17.39
N PHE A 190 -10.34 3.79 -16.19
CA PHE A 190 -11.50 4.05 -15.31
C PHE A 190 -12.44 5.09 -15.91
N ALA A 191 -11.86 6.16 -16.49
CA ALA A 191 -12.64 7.24 -17.10
C ALA A 191 -13.38 6.80 -18.37
N ALA A 192 -12.88 5.79 -19.09
CA ALA A 192 -13.52 5.23 -20.28
C ALA A 192 -14.87 4.57 -19.98
N GLY A 193 -15.03 3.97 -18.75
CA GLY A 193 -16.29 3.39 -18.31
C GLY A 193 -16.71 2.11 -19.02
N ASP A 194 -15.83 1.50 -19.80
CA ASP A 194 -16.08 0.30 -20.60
C ASP A 194 -15.81 -1.01 -19.83
N ASN A 195 -15.16 -0.93 -18.67
CA ASN A 195 -14.89 -2.07 -17.81
C ASN A 195 -15.60 -1.93 -16.45
N PRO A 196 -16.61 -2.77 -16.13
CA PRO A 196 -17.33 -2.71 -14.85
C PRO A 196 -16.44 -2.98 -13.63
N SER A 197 -15.29 -3.65 -13.81
CA SER A 197 -14.30 -3.88 -12.74
C SER A 197 -13.45 -2.64 -12.43
N LEU A 198 -13.57 -1.58 -13.25
CA LEU A 198 -12.85 -0.31 -13.11
C LEU A 198 -13.86 0.86 -13.03
N PRO A 199 -14.67 0.95 -11.96
CA PRO A 199 -15.68 1.99 -11.86
C PRO A 199 -15.03 3.38 -11.69
N LEU A 200 -15.60 4.40 -12.33
CA LEU A 200 -15.14 5.79 -12.25
C LEU A 200 -15.04 6.27 -10.78
N LEU A 201 -15.93 5.82 -9.92
CA LEU A 201 -15.92 6.17 -8.50
C LEU A 201 -14.61 5.75 -7.82
N ASP A 202 -14.00 4.62 -8.19
CA ASP A 202 -12.70 4.23 -7.67
C ASP A 202 -11.61 5.25 -8.04
N LEU A 203 -11.60 5.73 -9.29
CA LEU A 203 -10.67 6.79 -9.70
C LEU A 203 -10.88 8.05 -8.87
N ASP A 204 -12.14 8.45 -8.65
CA ASP A 204 -12.46 9.64 -7.86
C ASP A 204 -12.00 9.50 -6.41
N LEU A 205 -12.13 8.33 -5.84
CA LEU A 205 -11.68 8.04 -4.47
C LEU A 205 -10.15 7.95 -4.35
N CYS A 206 -9.49 7.27 -5.30
CA CYS A 206 -8.04 7.07 -5.27
C CYS A 206 -7.23 8.34 -5.60
N ALA A 207 -7.76 9.22 -6.45
CA ALA A 207 -7.08 10.43 -6.88
C ALA A 207 -7.11 11.57 -5.86
N ARG A 208 -7.82 11.43 -4.74
CA ARG A 208 -7.93 12.47 -3.70
C ARG A 208 -6.71 12.42 -2.78
N ALA A 209 -5.96 13.51 -2.70
CA ALA A 209 -4.81 13.57 -1.82
C ALA A 209 -5.21 13.81 -0.35
N ASP A 210 -4.45 13.21 0.56
CA ASP A 210 -4.46 13.50 2.00
C ASP A 210 -5.84 13.39 2.68
N CYS A 211 -6.71 12.51 2.17
CA CYS A 211 -8.04 12.26 2.77
C CYS A 211 -7.94 11.64 4.16
N PHE A 212 -6.87 10.91 4.43
CA PHE A 212 -6.71 10.16 5.67
C PHE A 212 -5.47 10.58 6.44
N HIS A 213 -5.60 10.64 7.77
CA HIS A 213 -4.58 11.13 8.69
C HIS A 213 -3.83 9.99 9.39
N PHE A 214 -3.57 8.90 8.68
CA PHE A 214 -2.75 7.78 9.14
C PHE A 214 -1.83 7.31 8.01
N ALA A 215 -0.67 6.78 8.38
CA ALA A 215 0.20 6.03 7.48
C ALA A 215 -0.14 4.54 7.55
N MET A 216 0.25 3.78 6.54
CA MET A 216 0.09 2.32 6.53
C MET A 216 1.46 1.67 6.68
N LEU A 217 1.75 1.13 7.87
CA LEU A 217 3.02 0.50 8.19
C LEU A 217 2.88 -1.02 8.11
N ALA A 218 3.79 -1.65 7.39
CA ALA A 218 3.90 -3.10 7.36
C ALA A 218 4.88 -3.59 8.43
N VAL A 219 4.42 -4.51 9.26
CA VAL A 219 5.18 -5.07 10.37
C VAL A 219 5.15 -6.61 10.33
N ARG A 220 6.15 -7.26 10.94
CA ARG A 220 6.10 -8.70 11.17
C ARG A 220 5.37 -9.00 12.48
N ARG A 221 4.33 -9.84 12.41
CA ARG A 221 3.62 -10.37 13.57
C ARG A 221 3.46 -11.87 13.42
N THR A 222 3.88 -12.64 14.42
CA THR A 222 3.78 -14.12 14.42
C THR A 222 4.27 -14.77 13.11
N GLY A 223 5.44 -14.29 12.62
CA GLY A 223 6.05 -14.79 11.39
C GLY A 223 5.44 -14.28 10.06
N ARG A 224 4.32 -13.56 10.10
CA ARG A 224 3.64 -13.02 8.91
C ARG A 224 3.84 -11.51 8.79
N PHE A 225 3.78 -11.03 7.56
CA PHE A 225 3.80 -9.60 7.25
C PHE A 225 2.36 -9.07 7.36
N VAL A 226 2.17 -7.98 8.10
CA VAL A 226 0.84 -7.42 8.38
C VAL A 226 0.89 -5.92 8.20
N LEU A 227 -0.05 -5.36 7.45
CA LEU A 227 -0.22 -3.93 7.28
C LEU A 227 -1.16 -3.39 8.37
N LEU A 228 -0.75 -2.31 9.02
CA LEU A 228 -1.48 -1.66 10.11
C LEU A 228 -1.61 -0.16 9.85
N PRO A 229 -2.72 0.48 10.25
CA PRO A 229 -2.82 1.93 10.24
C PRO A 229 -1.99 2.50 11.39
N LEU A 230 -1.11 3.44 11.09
CA LEU A 230 -0.29 4.16 12.05
C LEU A 230 -0.83 5.58 12.18
N ARG A 231 -1.50 5.89 13.29
CA ARG A 231 -2.10 7.20 13.55
C ARG A 231 -1.12 8.15 14.20
N SER A 232 -1.36 9.46 14.04
CA SER A 232 -0.56 10.48 14.72
C SER A 232 -0.65 10.31 16.23
N GLY A 233 0.49 10.15 16.91
CA GLY A 233 0.57 9.90 18.36
C GLY A 233 0.83 8.44 18.75
N GLU A 234 0.67 7.47 17.85
CA GLU A 234 0.92 6.04 18.11
C GLU A 234 2.37 5.61 17.79
N LEU A 235 3.25 6.57 17.51
CA LEU A 235 4.66 6.28 17.21
C LEU A 235 5.45 6.00 18.49
N ASP A 236 5.27 4.80 19.06
CA ASP A 236 6.37 4.08 19.67
C ASP A 236 6.92 3.07 18.61
N VAL A 237 7.45 3.61 17.53
CA VAL A 237 8.15 2.80 16.50
C VAL A 237 9.57 2.59 17.00
N THR A 238 9.72 1.73 17.99
CA THR A 238 11.02 1.11 18.24
C THR A 238 11.39 0.32 16.98
N PRO A 239 12.62 0.49 16.44
CA PRO A 239 13.10 -0.32 15.32
C PRO A 239 12.87 -1.81 15.63
N VAL A 240 12.55 -2.58 14.61
CA VAL A 240 12.22 -4.02 14.69
C VAL A 240 13.22 -4.81 15.54
N ASP A 241 14.48 -4.38 15.62
CA ASP A 241 15.54 -4.97 16.44
C ASP A 241 15.36 -4.81 17.95
N ARG A 242 14.43 -3.98 18.43
CA ARG A 242 14.11 -3.85 19.87
C ARG A 242 12.87 -4.62 20.32
N ILE A 243 12.13 -5.22 19.40
CA ILE A 243 10.94 -6.04 19.74
C ILE A 243 11.30 -7.52 19.94
N PHE A 244 12.51 -7.93 19.52
CA PHE A 244 13.02 -9.27 19.81
C PHE A 244 14.27 -9.13 20.70
N PRO A 245 14.25 -9.60 21.97
CA PRO A 245 15.47 -9.73 22.74
C PRO A 245 16.41 -10.68 21.96
N ALA A 246 17.66 -10.23 21.78
CA ALA A 246 18.75 -11.08 21.30
C ALA A 246 18.86 -12.32 22.20
N GLY A 247 18.49 -13.48 21.68
CA GLY A 247 18.63 -14.72 22.44
C GLY A 247 17.55 -15.76 22.23
N ILE A 248 17.33 -16.24 20.98
CA ILE A 248 16.90 -17.61 20.72
C ILE A 248 17.60 -18.07 19.43
N HIS A 249 18.93 -18.17 19.50
CA HIS A 249 19.69 -19.19 18.80
C HIS A 249 20.05 -20.23 19.84
N GLN A 250 19.34 -21.33 19.85
CA GLN A 250 19.60 -22.67 20.34
C GLN A 250 18.30 -23.24 20.89
N LEU A 251 17.70 -24.08 20.06
CA LEU A 251 17.24 -25.40 20.50
C LEU A 251 16.86 -26.17 19.22
N THR A 252 17.66 -27.16 19.00
CA THR A 252 17.60 -28.31 18.09
C THR A 252 16.24 -28.65 17.51
#